data_388ef2f8b5a74f2df32726bcfdfbebff
#
_entry.id   388ef2f8b5a74f2df32726bcfdfbebff
#
_cell.length_a   1.000
_cell.length_b   1.000
_cell.length_c   1.000
_cell.angle_alpha   90.00
_cell.angle_beta   90.00
_cell.angle_gamma   90.00
#
_symmetry.space_group_name_H-M   'P 1'
#
loop_
_entity.id
_entity.type
_entity.pdbx_description
1 polymer ?
#
loop_
_entity_poly.entity_id
_entity_poly.type
_entity_poly.pdbx_seq_one_letter_code
_entity_poly.pdbx_strand_id
1 'polypeptide(L)'
;MTAGAWERDQVARLQGDRDHVNAVARENKAAASEKEIAGETTIQDIELATGQKMPWHKKVTHVTSKFMRFVGPGILISVAYIDPDNFQSNVAAGAEFRYKLLFMILLGNVISAYLQSMSIKLGSVTGLDLAQMNRASLPFWLNVSLWLLAEAAIICTDVGSVIGFAIGVNLLNPSIPLPAACAISLVDTLLILFFYRPWGALRWLRAFEFFIASIVFATVICLIYLLALIDTEEAPAGQVFLGFLPSRTVFVGEGLLESCGIIGGTIMPHTIYLGSSIVQARLRDFDVKSKNYTLPEDSDEKEVTVLYRPSLAAIKSCMKYSIAELCSTLLIIAIFVNSAILIVAAASFDDDDAEEADLFALYELFAETISPAAATLFALGLMLSSMACSVVATMAGQMILEGAMQWHISPFVRRLATRCISIIPAIAIAAAVGKEGLAKTLYACNIVLSVNLIFTCAPLLWYVCKDKYMTVAVNGSTTQAIPTAGKEKIREEREREQGLESVSLANGWFGIGFAAFIWILLVFLNVASWVLLGLGQIDDL
;
A
#
# COMPACT_ATOMS: atom_id res chain seq x y z
N MET A 1 11.12 59.72 -52.77
CA MET A 1 10.41 58.79 -51.87
C MET A 1 10.47 59.35 -50.48
N THR A 2 9.32 59.73 -49.91
CA THR A 2 9.21 60.62 -48.79
C THR A 2 9.39 59.82 -47.44
N ALA A 3 10.05 60.43 -46.48
CA ALA A 3 10.32 59.87 -45.14
C ALA A 3 9.09 59.23 -44.46
N GLY A 4 7.87 59.69 -44.78
CA GLY A 4 6.62 59.17 -44.26
C GLY A 4 6.18 57.78 -44.82
N ALA A 5 6.83 57.24 -45.83
CA ALA A 5 6.56 55.90 -46.35
C ALA A 5 7.39 54.86 -45.58
N TRP A 6 8.61 55.25 -45.20
CA TRP A 6 9.52 54.37 -44.39
C TRP A 6 9.04 54.21 -42.97
N GLU A 7 8.51 55.26 -42.36
CA GLU A 7 7.92 55.22 -41.01
C GLU A 7 6.66 54.35 -40.91
N ARG A 8 5.80 54.38 -41.95
CA ARG A 8 4.61 53.53 -42.03
C ARG A 8 4.96 52.05 -42.24
N ASP A 9 6.01 51.73 -42.97
CA ASP A 9 6.46 50.36 -43.17
C ASP A 9 7.10 49.78 -41.90
N GLN A 10 7.82 50.58 -41.11
CA GLN A 10 8.34 50.17 -39.79
C GLN A 10 7.23 49.95 -38.77
N VAL A 11 6.22 50.84 -38.72
CA VAL A 11 5.08 50.69 -37.80
C VAL A 11 4.25 49.45 -38.17
N ALA A 12 4.06 49.17 -39.48
CA ALA A 12 3.35 47.97 -39.93
C ALA A 12 4.12 46.65 -39.56
N ARG A 13 5.46 46.65 -39.68
CA ARG A 13 6.29 45.50 -39.23
C ARG A 13 6.23 45.30 -37.73
N LEU A 14 6.32 46.35 -36.93
CA LEU A 14 6.22 46.28 -35.46
C LEU A 14 4.82 45.89 -34.99
N GLN A 15 3.75 46.25 -35.74
CA GLN A 15 2.41 45.76 -35.48
C GLN A 15 2.25 44.27 -35.85
N GLY A 16 2.78 43.84 -37.00
CA GLY A 16 2.79 42.44 -37.42
C GLY A 16 3.53 41.54 -36.43
N ASP A 17 4.70 41.97 -35.92
CA ASP A 17 5.46 41.26 -34.90
C ASP A 17 4.70 41.19 -33.55
N ARG A 18 4.02 42.26 -33.16
CA ARG A 18 3.17 42.26 -31.94
C ARG A 18 1.97 41.33 -32.07
N ASP A 19 1.33 41.31 -33.23
CA ASP A 19 0.17 40.44 -33.47
C ASP A 19 0.60 38.97 -33.55
N HIS A 20 1.77 38.66 -34.09
CA HIS A 20 2.35 37.33 -34.10
C HIS A 20 2.71 36.87 -32.67
N VAL A 21 3.34 37.72 -31.87
CA VAL A 21 3.66 37.44 -30.46
C VAL A 21 2.39 37.23 -29.62
N ASN A 22 1.35 38.05 -29.85
CA ASN A 22 0.06 37.92 -29.17
C ASN A 22 -0.71 36.66 -29.62
N ALA A 23 -0.60 36.25 -30.89
CA ALA A 23 -1.21 35.01 -31.40
C ALA A 23 -0.55 33.77 -30.76
N VAL A 24 0.80 33.73 -30.75
CA VAL A 24 1.57 32.66 -30.09
C VAL A 24 1.30 32.62 -28.60
N ALA A 25 1.17 33.77 -27.92
CA ALA A 25 0.81 33.83 -26.51
C ALA A 25 -0.63 33.33 -26.23
N ARG A 26 -1.59 33.58 -27.13
CA ARG A 26 -2.96 33.06 -27.07
C ARG A 26 -3.02 31.56 -27.29
N GLU A 27 -2.27 31.05 -28.27
CA GLU A 27 -2.16 29.61 -28.56
C GLU A 27 -1.53 28.86 -27.40
N ASN A 28 -0.43 29.40 -26.84
CA ASN A 28 0.22 28.83 -25.66
C ASN A 28 -0.69 28.88 -24.43
N LYS A 29 -1.51 29.91 -24.27
CA LYS A 29 -2.48 30.03 -23.17
C LYS A 29 -3.67 29.07 -23.32
N ALA A 30 -4.13 28.86 -24.56
CA ALA A 30 -5.16 27.86 -24.86
C ALA A 30 -4.64 26.43 -24.64
N ALA A 31 -3.44 26.13 -25.11
CA ALA A 31 -2.78 24.84 -24.88
C ALA A 31 -2.48 24.60 -23.38
N ALA A 32 -2.09 25.64 -22.63
CA ALA A 32 -1.91 25.56 -21.19
C ALA A 32 -3.24 25.33 -20.45
N SER A 33 -4.33 25.97 -20.90
CA SER A 33 -5.67 25.77 -20.34
C SER A 33 -6.22 24.36 -20.63
N GLU A 34 -5.98 23.82 -21.83
CA GLU A 34 -6.34 22.43 -22.17
C GLU A 34 -5.55 21.42 -21.32
N LYS A 35 -4.24 21.64 -21.13
CA LYS A 35 -3.39 20.84 -20.27
C LYS A 35 -3.75 21.00 -18.78
N GLU A 36 -4.19 22.16 -18.35
CA GLU A 36 -4.66 22.40 -16.98
C GLU A 36 -5.96 21.64 -16.68
N ILE A 37 -6.89 21.57 -17.63
CA ILE A 37 -8.09 20.74 -17.56
C ILE A 37 -7.73 19.25 -17.51
N ALA A 38 -6.67 18.83 -18.20
CA ALA A 38 -6.14 17.46 -18.17
C ALA A 38 -5.32 17.13 -16.90
N GLY A 39 -4.97 18.14 -16.10
CA GLY A 39 -4.11 17.96 -14.91
C GLY A 39 -2.63 17.77 -15.21
N GLU A 40 -2.20 18.08 -16.43
CA GLU A 40 -0.85 17.84 -16.96
C GLU A 40 0.12 19.02 -16.76
N THR A 41 -0.40 20.22 -16.48
CA THR A 41 0.42 21.43 -16.40
C THR A 41 1.31 21.42 -15.16
N THR A 42 2.61 21.54 -15.37
CA THR A 42 3.55 21.82 -14.29
C THR A 42 3.52 23.31 -13.93
N ILE A 43 3.95 23.66 -12.71
CA ILE A 43 4.07 25.08 -12.32
C ILE A 43 4.98 25.84 -13.30
N GLN A 44 6.03 25.17 -13.82
CA GLN A 44 6.92 25.74 -14.83
C GLN A 44 6.22 26.06 -16.15
N ASP A 45 5.32 25.18 -16.59
CA ASP A 45 4.55 25.39 -17.82
C ASP A 45 3.62 26.60 -17.69
N ILE A 46 2.99 26.77 -16.52
CA ILE A 46 2.13 27.91 -16.22
C ILE A 46 2.95 29.21 -16.14
N GLU A 47 4.11 29.18 -15.49
CA GLU A 47 5.01 30.34 -15.41
C GLU A 47 5.58 30.72 -16.79
N LEU A 48 5.90 29.74 -17.64
CA LEU A 48 6.32 29.96 -19.04
C LEU A 48 5.19 30.56 -19.91
N ALA A 49 3.97 30.01 -19.76
CA ALA A 49 2.82 30.48 -20.54
C ALA A 49 2.32 31.87 -20.12
N THR A 50 2.47 32.23 -18.84
CA THR A 50 2.01 33.51 -18.30
C THR A 50 3.10 34.58 -18.22
N GLY A 51 4.37 34.20 -18.39
CA GLY A 51 5.53 35.09 -18.21
C GLY A 51 5.70 35.67 -16.80
N GLN A 52 4.94 35.17 -15.83
CA GLN A 52 4.96 35.64 -14.44
C GLN A 52 5.17 34.48 -13.45
N LYS A 53 5.99 34.72 -12.42
CA LYS A 53 6.13 33.76 -11.32
C LYS A 53 4.81 33.64 -10.55
N MET A 54 4.32 32.42 -10.41
CA MET A 54 3.09 32.15 -9.66
C MET A 54 3.28 32.49 -8.17
N PRO A 55 2.36 33.26 -7.54
CA PRO A 55 2.42 33.53 -6.11
C PRO A 55 2.36 32.24 -5.29
N TRP A 56 3.04 32.21 -4.14
CA TRP A 56 3.21 31.02 -3.32
C TRP A 56 1.90 30.33 -2.94
N HIS A 57 0.86 31.10 -2.59
CA HIS A 57 -0.47 30.56 -2.23
C HIS A 57 -1.11 29.82 -3.42
N LYS A 58 -0.99 30.33 -4.66
CA LYS A 58 -1.50 29.66 -5.85
C LYS A 58 -0.68 28.41 -6.17
N LYS A 59 0.64 28.41 -5.90
CA LYS A 59 1.49 27.19 -6.00
C LYS A 59 1.02 26.13 -5.03
N VAL A 60 0.79 26.49 -3.77
CA VAL A 60 0.27 25.58 -2.75
C VAL A 60 -1.09 25.02 -3.17
N THR A 61 -2.04 25.89 -3.56
CA THR A 61 -3.38 25.43 -4.00
C THR A 61 -3.29 24.49 -5.20
N HIS A 62 -2.43 24.77 -6.18
CA HIS A 62 -2.23 23.93 -7.35
C HIS A 62 -1.64 22.55 -6.98
N VAL A 63 -0.59 22.53 -6.16
CA VAL A 63 0.03 21.29 -5.67
C VAL A 63 -0.96 20.48 -4.84
N THR A 64 -1.70 21.11 -3.93
CA THR A 64 -2.72 20.45 -3.10
C THR A 64 -3.86 19.91 -3.95
N SER A 65 -4.38 20.69 -4.92
CA SER A 65 -5.41 20.22 -5.84
C SER A 65 -4.95 19.04 -6.69
N LYS A 66 -3.69 19.10 -7.17
CA LYS A 66 -3.08 17.98 -7.91
C LYS A 66 -2.92 16.77 -7.00
N PHE A 67 -2.41 16.94 -5.78
CA PHE A 67 -2.27 15.88 -4.78
C PHE A 67 -3.61 15.22 -4.45
N MET A 68 -4.67 16.00 -4.23
CA MET A 68 -6.02 15.49 -3.95
C MET A 68 -6.61 14.64 -5.09
N ARG A 69 -6.19 14.86 -6.33
CA ARG A 69 -6.57 14.00 -7.47
C ARG A 69 -5.85 12.64 -7.45
N PHE A 70 -4.73 12.55 -6.73
CA PHE A 70 -3.96 11.33 -6.53
C PHE A 70 -4.38 10.55 -5.27
N VAL A 71 -5.20 11.14 -4.39
CA VAL A 71 -5.75 10.46 -3.21
C VAL A 71 -6.71 9.35 -3.65
N GLY A 72 -6.48 8.16 -3.15
CA GLY A 72 -7.29 6.95 -3.42
C GLY A 72 -6.47 5.67 -3.24
N PRO A 73 -5.57 5.30 -4.16
CA PRO A 73 -4.79 4.07 -4.04
C PRO A 73 -3.90 3.98 -2.81
N GLY A 74 -3.35 5.10 -2.32
CA GLY A 74 -2.60 5.10 -1.06
C GLY A 74 -3.48 4.82 0.14
N ILE A 75 -4.72 5.36 0.17
CA ILE A 75 -5.70 5.00 1.20
C ILE A 75 -6.03 3.51 1.09
N LEU A 76 -6.28 3.00 -0.11
CA LEU A 76 -6.59 1.58 -0.31
C LEU A 76 -5.47 0.67 0.21
N ILE A 77 -4.20 1.01 -0.03
CA ILE A 77 -3.07 0.25 0.49
C ILE A 77 -2.96 0.43 2.02
N SER A 78 -3.16 1.64 2.55
CA SER A 78 -3.02 1.90 3.99
C SER A 78 -4.05 1.16 4.84
N VAL A 79 -5.18 0.75 4.25
CA VAL A 79 -6.18 -0.10 4.91
C VAL A 79 -5.61 -1.45 5.33
N ALA A 80 -4.73 -2.04 4.52
CA ALA A 80 -4.09 -3.30 4.86
C ALA A 80 -3.27 -3.22 6.16
N TYR A 81 -2.82 -2.02 6.55
CA TYR A 81 -2.06 -1.79 7.77
C TYR A 81 -2.94 -1.61 9.03
N ILE A 82 -4.24 -1.67 8.84
CA ILE A 82 -5.26 -1.58 9.88
C ILE A 82 -6.03 -2.89 9.84
N ASP A 83 -5.44 -3.96 10.31
CA ASP A 83 -6.00 -5.30 10.25
C ASP A 83 -6.10 -5.95 11.64
N PRO A 84 -6.90 -7.01 11.79
CA PRO A 84 -7.08 -7.67 13.07
C PRO A 84 -5.80 -8.27 13.65
N ASP A 85 -4.88 -8.72 12.78
CA ASP A 85 -3.62 -9.31 13.19
C ASP A 85 -2.74 -8.25 13.89
N ASN A 86 -2.68 -7.02 13.32
CA ASN A 86 -2.04 -5.88 13.97
C ASN A 86 -2.74 -5.47 15.26
N PHE A 87 -4.09 -5.53 15.30
CA PHE A 87 -4.81 -5.21 16.52
C PHE A 87 -4.41 -6.15 17.64
N GLN A 88 -4.39 -7.47 17.39
CA GLN A 88 -4.00 -8.46 18.40
C GLN A 88 -2.57 -8.26 18.89
N SER A 89 -1.60 -8.13 17.99
CA SER A 89 -0.19 -7.90 18.38
C SER A 89 -0.01 -6.58 19.12
N ASN A 90 -0.72 -5.51 18.74
CA ASN A 90 -0.63 -4.24 19.44
C ASN A 90 -1.28 -4.28 20.83
N VAL A 91 -2.34 -5.09 21.02
CA VAL A 91 -2.96 -5.32 22.33
C VAL A 91 -2.01 -6.08 23.24
N ALA A 92 -1.46 -7.21 22.79
CA ALA A 92 -0.49 -7.99 23.53
C ALA A 92 0.76 -7.15 23.89
N ALA A 93 1.33 -6.46 22.90
CA ALA A 93 2.48 -5.58 23.10
C ALA A 93 2.21 -4.44 24.11
N GLY A 94 1.01 -3.85 24.07
CA GLY A 94 0.60 -2.80 25.00
C GLY A 94 0.43 -3.30 26.42
N ALA A 95 -0.23 -4.44 26.61
CA ALA A 95 -0.45 -5.06 27.90
C ALA A 95 0.86 -5.48 28.57
N GLU A 96 1.73 -6.20 27.84
CA GLU A 96 2.94 -6.80 28.39
C GLU A 96 4.10 -5.80 28.52
N PHE A 97 4.32 -4.97 27.49
CA PHE A 97 5.49 -4.06 27.44
C PHE A 97 5.14 -2.59 27.65
N ARG A 98 3.88 -2.29 27.95
CA ARG A 98 3.38 -0.92 28.05
C ARG A 98 3.72 -0.14 26.78
N TYR A 99 4.27 1.03 26.86
CA TYR A 99 4.56 1.93 25.72
C TYR A 99 5.88 1.61 24.99
N LYS A 100 6.69 0.64 25.47
CA LYS A 100 8.08 0.43 25.00
C LYS A 100 8.19 -0.04 23.55
N LEU A 101 7.14 -0.65 22.99
CA LEU A 101 7.12 -1.16 21.62
C LEU A 101 6.49 -0.17 20.60
N LEU A 102 6.07 1.03 21.01
CA LEU A 102 5.67 2.10 20.07
C LEU A 102 6.76 2.43 19.06
N PHE A 103 8.03 2.29 19.45
CA PHE A 103 9.16 2.42 18.54
C PHE A 103 9.09 1.45 17.36
N MET A 104 8.63 0.20 17.60
CA MET A 104 8.52 -0.79 16.53
C MET A 104 7.40 -0.48 15.56
N ILE A 105 6.29 0.07 16.04
CA ILE A 105 5.20 0.57 15.18
C ILE A 105 5.74 1.70 14.29
N LEU A 106 6.46 2.66 14.85
CA LEU A 106 7.06 3.76 14.08
C LEU A 106 8.07 3.22 13.05
N LEU A 107 8.99 2.38 13.49
CA LEU A 107 10.04 1.80 12.64
C LEU A 107 9.44 0.96 11.50
N GLY A 108 8.49 0.09 11.81
CA GLY A 108 7.78 -0.74 10.83
C GLY A 108 7.08 0.09 9.76
N ASN A 109 6.38 1.16 10.14
CA ASN A 109 5.73 2.05 9.19
C ASN A 109 6.72 2.87 8.34
N VAL A 110 7.86 3.30 8.89
CA VAL A 110 8.92 3.97 8.12
C VAL A 110 9.55 3.02 7.11
N ILE A 111 9.86 1.78 7.52
CA ILE A 111 10.37 0.74 6.61
C ILE A 111 9.32 0.45 5.53
N SER A 112 8.07 0.31 5.91
CA SER A 112 6.98 0.09 4.96
C SER A 112 6.84 1.22 3.94
N ALA A 113 6.85 2.47 4.36
CA ALA A 113 6.81 3.62 3.46
C ALA A 113 7.98 3.62 2.47
N TYR A 114 9.17 3.21 2.91
CA TYR A 114 10.31 3.04 2.03
C TYR A 114 10.11 1.91 1.03
N LEU A 115 9.72 0.71 1.47
CA LEU A 115 9.49 -0.46 0.60
C LEU A 115 8.37 -0.19 -0.41
N GLN A 116 7.28 0.45 0.01
CA GLN A 116 6.19 0.87 -0.86
C GLN A 116 6.65 1.92 -1.88
N SER A 117 7.51 2.86 -1.48
CA SER A 117 8.12 3.82 -2.42
C SER A 117 8.96 3.12 -3.50
N MET A 118 9.70 2.07 -3.12
CA MET A 118 10.47 1.25 -4.06
C MET A 118 9.55 0.43 -4.96
N SER A 119 8.46 -0.08 -4.44
CA SER A 119 7.44 -0.81 -5.18
C SER A 119 6.76 0.08 -6.25
N ILE A 120 6.30 1.28 -5.88
CA ILE A 120 5.77 2.27 -6.82
C ILE A 120 6.82 2.64 -7.87
N LYS A 121 8.06 2.84 -7.46
CA LYS A 121 9.17 3.16 -8.37
C LYS A 121 9.39 2.03 -9.38
N LEU A 122 9.40 0.76 -8.94
CA LEU A 122 9.51 -0.40 -9.83
C LEU A 122 8.39 -0.39 -10.86
N GLY A 123 7.13 -0.36 -10.41
CA GLY A 123 5.96 -0.38 -11.29
C GLY A 123 5.90 0.80 -12.26
N SER A 124 6.30 2.01 -11.79
CA SER A 124 6.31 3.21 -12.63
C SER A 124 7.38 3.19 -13.72
N VAL A 125 8.56 2.68 -13.42
CA VAL A 125 9.71 2.72 -14.34
C VAL A 125 9.67 1.56 -15.34
N THR A 126 9.32 0.37 -14.86
CA THR A 126 9.34 -0.85 -15.70
C THR A 126 8.02 -1.06 -16.46
N GLY A 127 6.89 -0.51 -15.97
CA GLY A 127 5.56 -0.85 -16.44
C GLY A 127 5.11 -2.27 -16.06
N LEU A 128 5.91 -2.97 -15.24
CA LEU A 128 5.63 -4.31 -14.74
C LEU A 128 5.41 -4.25 -13.22
N ASP A 129 4.46 -5.02 -12.73
CA ASP A 129 4.38 -5.27 -11.29
C ASP A 129 5.49 -6.21 -10.81
N LEU A 130 5.68 -6.33 -9.50
CA LEU A 130 6.74 -7.14 -8.92
C LEU A 130 6.63 -8.63 -9.32
N ALA A 131 5.42 -9.18 -9.43
CA ALA A 131 5.20 -10.57 -9.83
C ALA A 131 5.56 -10.80 -11.30
N GLN A 132 5.14 -9.89 -12.19
CA GLN A 132 5.52 -9.91 -13.60
C GLN A 132 7.04 -9.76 -13.76
N MET A 133 7.66 -8.89 -12.96
CA MET A 133 9.10 -8.67 -12.98
C MET A 133 9.88 -9.91 -12.52
N ASN A 134 9.41 -10.59 -11.48
CA ASN A 134 9.97 -11.87 -11.02
C ASN A 134 9.89 -12.92 -12.12
N ARG A 135 8.72 -13.05 -12.76
CA ARG A 135 8.55 -13.99 -13.88
C ARG A 135 9.48 -13.68 -15.06
N ALA A 136 9.63 -12.40 -15.41
CA ALA A 136 10.48 -11.98 -16.53
C ALA A 136 11.98 -12.14 -16.27
N SER A 137 12.42 -12.03 -15.02
CA SER A 137 13.84 -11.90 -14.66
C SER A 137 14.42 -13.10 -13.95
N LEU A 138 13.62 -13.87 -13.23
CA LEU A 138 14.07 -15.02 -12.43
C LEU A 138 13.88 -16.35 -13.15
N PRO A 139 14.62 -17.40 -12.78
CA PRO A 139 14.35 -18.76 -13.24
C PRO A 139 12.97 -19.22 -12.74
N PHE A 140 12.34 -20.12 -13.51
CA PHE A 140 10.96 -20.56 -13.24
C PHE A 140 10.76 -21.09 -11.82
N TRP A 141 11.67 -21.94 -11.31
CA TRP A 141 11.57 -22.50 -9.97
C TRP A 141 11.56 -21.43 -8.87
N LEU A 142 12.39 -20.38 -9.01
CA LEU A 142 12.45 -19.29 -8.04
C LEU A 142 11.20 -18.40 -8.11
N ASN A 143 10.70 -18.15 -9.32
CA ASN A 143 9.43 -17.45 -9.49
C ASN A 143 8.26 -18.21 -8.84
N VAL A 144 8.19 -19.54 -9.02
CA VAL A 144 7.17 -20.37 -8.38
C VAL A 144 7.31 -20.36 -6.86
N SER A 145 8.53 -20.46 -6.33
CA SER A 145 8.77 -20.39 -4.88
C SER A 145 8.31 -19.06 -4.29
N LEU A 146 8.64 -17.93 -4.92
CA LEU A 146 8.19 -16.60 -4.49
C LEU A 146 6.68 -16.42 -4.61
N TRP A 147 6.06 -17.00 -5.64
CA TRP A 147 4.62 -17.03 -5.78
C TRP A 147 3.96 -17.81 -4.66
N LEU A 148 4.45 -19.01 -4.32
CA LEU A 148 3.93 -19.82 -3.22
C LEU A 148 4.05 -19.10 -1.87
N LEU A 149 5.17 -18.43 -1.61
CA LEU A 149 5.34 -17.60 -0.42
C LEU A 149 4.34 -16.44 -0.39
N ALA A 150 4.13 -15.75 -1.51
CA ALA A 150 3.15 -14.68 -1.59
C ALA A 150 1.71 -15.18 -1.39
N GLU A 151 1.35 -16.36 -1.94
CA GLU A 151 0.04 -16.98 -1.69
C GLU A 151 -0.12 -17.38 -0.21
N ALA A 152 0.93 -17.93 0.43
CA ALA A 152 0.91 -18.21 1.86
C ALA A 152 0.66 -16.95 2.70
N ALA A 153 1.32 -15.84 2.35
CA ALA A 153 1.08 -14.55 3.01
C ALA A 153 -0.37 -14.07 2.84
N ILE A 154 -0.96 -14.23 1.64
CA ILE A 154 -2.36 -13.86 1.38
C ILE A 154 -3.31 -14.74 2.20
N ILE A 155 -3.05 -16.05 2.29
CA ILE A 155 -3.87 -16.98 3.06
C ILE A 155 -3.81 -16.62 4.55
N CYS A 156 -2.63 -16.35 5.12
CA CYS A 156 -2.48 -15.91 6.50
C CYS A 156 -3.29 -14.63 6.77
N THR A 157 -3.14 -13.61 5.94
CA THR A 157 -3.91 -12.37 6.07
C THR A 157 -5.42 -12.60 5.92
N ASP A 158 -5.83 -13.51 5.06
CA ASP A 158 -7.24 -13.83 4.89
C ASP A 158 -7.81 -14.63 6.07
N VAL A 159 -7.01 -15.51 6.70
CA VAL A 159 -7.36 -16.17 7.98
C VAL A 159 -7.56 -15.12 9.07
N GLY A 160 -6.62 -14.18 9.22
CA GLY A 160 -6.74 -13.08 10.17
C GLY A 160 -8.00 -12.23 9.94
N SER A 161 -8.31 -11.91 8.68
CA SER A 161 -9.54 -11.19 8.33
C SER A 161 -10.82 -11.97 8.69
N VAL A 162 -10.84 -13.31 8.48
CA VAL A 162 -11.97 -14.17 8.90
C VAL A 162 -12.14 -14.15 10.40
N ILE A 163 -11.05 -14.31 11.13
CA ILE A 163 -11.03 -14.34 12.60
C ILE A 163 -11.46 -12.99 13.16
N GLY A 164 -10.87 -11.89 12.70
CA GLY A 164 -11.21 -10.55 13.17
C GLY A 164 -12.66 -10.17 12.89
N PHE A 165 -13.19 -10.55 11.71
CA PHE A 165 -14.62 -10.40 11.42
C PHE A 165 -15.48 -11.21 12.39
N ALA A 166 -15.10 -12.48 12.65
CA ALA A 166 -15.84 -13.37 13.54
C ALA A 166 -15.83 -12.88 15.00
N ILE A 167 -14.69 -12.39 15.47
CA ILE A 167 -14.57 -11.75 16.79
C ILE A 167 -15.50 -10.54 16.85
N GLY A 168 -15.43 -9.62 15.87
CA GLY A 168 -16.29 -8.43 15.83
C GLY A 168 -17.78 -8.76 15.86
N VAL A 169 -18.21 -9.77 15.08
CA VAL A 169 -19.62 -10.24 15.07
C VAL A 169 -20.02 -10.84 16.40
N ASN A 170 -19.17 -11.69 17.01
CA ASN A 170 -19.45 -12.31 18.30
C ASN A 170 -19.52 -11.28 19.43
N LEU A 171 -18.63 -10.29 19.43
CA LEU A 171 -18.63 -9.19 20.41
C LEU A 171 -19.88 -8.33 20.30
N LEU A 172 -20.36 -8.07 19.08
CA LEU A 172 -21.62 -7.33 18.85
C LEU A 172 -22.85 -8.13 19.24
N ASN A 173 -22.82 -9.44 19.03
CA ASN A 173 -23.91 -10.35 19.37
C ASN A 173 -23.38 -11.69 19.88
N PRO A 174 -23.18 -11.83 21.21
CA PRO A 174 -22.66 -13.06 21.84
C PRO A 174 -23.49 -14.33 21.58
N SER A 175 -24.75 -14.17 21.11
CA SER A 175 -25.59 -15.32 20.74
C SER A 175 -25.09 -16.05 19.48
N ILE A 176 -24.22 -15.42 18.68
CA ILE A 176 -23.64 -16.02 17.48
C ILE A 176 -22.32 -16.69 17.89
N PRO A 177 -22.21 -18.04 17.88
CA PRO A 177 -20.97 -18.70 18.23
C PRO A 177 -19.86 -18.41 17.22
N LEU A 178 -18.60 -18.36 17.68
CA LEU A 178 -17.43 -18.04 16.86
C LEU A 178 -17.32 -18.84 15.54
N PRO A 179 -17.55 -20.18 15.53
CA PRO A 179 -17.53 -20.94 14.27
C PRO A 179 -18.58 -20.47 13.26
N ALA A 180 -19.77 -20.09 13.75
CA ALA A 180 -20.83 -19.56 12.88
C ALA A 180 -20.47 -18.16 12.38
N ALA A 181 -19.86 -17.31 13.21
CA ALA A 181 -19.38 -16.00 12.82
C ALA A 181 -18.26 -16.08 11.75
N CYS A 182 -17.33 -17.06 11.87
CA CYS A 182 -16.37 -17.36 10.80
C CYS A 182 -17.05 -17.73 9.49
N ALA A 183 -18.10 -18.54 9.51
CA ALA A 183 -18.85 -18.91 8.33
C ALA A 183 -19.62 -17.71 7.71
N ILE A 184 -20.17 -16.82 8.54
CA ILE A 184 -20.84 -15.58 8.11
C ILE A 184 -19.87 -14.66 7.34
N SER A 185 -18.56 -14.69 7.63
CA SER A 185 -17.57 -13.91 6.90
C SER A 185 -17.53 -14.20 5.38
N LEU A 186 -18.16 -15.31 4.92
CA LEU A 186 -18.34 -15.55 3.50
C LEU A 186 -19.25 -14.49 2.83
N VAL A 187 -20.17 -13.89 3.60
CA VAL A 187 -21.09 -12.87 3.12
C VAL A 187 -20.34 -11.58 2.77
N ASP A 188 -19.32 -11.20 3.55
CA ASP A 188 -18.48 -10.03 3.26
C ASP A 188 -17.79 -10.19 1.90
N THR A 189 -17.32 -11.41 1.62
CA THR A 189 -16.69 -11.78 0.35
C THR A 189 -17.64 -11.59 -0.83
N LEU A 190 -18.88 -12.02 -0.71
CA LEU A 190 -19.90 -11.85 -1.75
C LEU A 190 -20.22 -10.36 -1.97
N LEU A 191 -20.29 -9.59 -0.90
CA LEU A 191 -20.48 -8.13 -0.95
C LEU A 191 -19.34 -7.44 -1.70
N ILE A 192 -18.09 -7.79 -1.37
CA ILE A 192 -16.90 -7.26 -2.05
C ILE A 192 -16.92 -7.57 -3.54
N LEU A 193 -17.20 -8.83 -3.90
CA LEU A 193 -17.26 -9.26 -5.29
C LEU A 193 -18.37 -8.57 -6.10
N PHE A 194 -19.46 -8.18 -5.45
CA PHE A 194 -20.51 -7.40 -6.10
C PHE A 194 -20.04 -6.01 -6.52
N PHE A 195 -19.24 -5.35 -5.69
CA PHE A 195 -18.71 -4.00 -5.96
C PHE A 195 -17.40 -4.01 -6.74
N TYR A 196 -16.58 -5.06 -6.61
CA TYR A 196 -15.27 -5.14 -7.23
C TYR A 196 -15.36 -5.60 -8.68
N ARG A 197 -15.13 -4.67 -9.60
CA ARG A 197 -14.97 -4.94 -11.04
C ARG A 197 -13.61 -4.46 -11.50
N PRO A 198 -12.58 -5.32 -11.55
CA PRO A 198 -11.19 -4.92 -11.84
C PRO A 198 -11.02 -4.23 -13.18
N TRP A 199 -11.87 -4.55 -14.14
CA TRP A 199 -11.84 -4.01 -15.51
C TRP A 199 -12.98 -3.02 -15.79
N GLY A 200 -13.69 -2.54 -14.76
CA GLY A 200 -14.80 -1.60 -14.88
C GLY A 200 -14.33 -0.16 -15.18
N ALA A 201 -15.29 0.70 -15.59
CA ALA A 201 -15.03 2.12 -15.81
C ALA A 201 -14.42 2.77 -14.54
N LEU A 202 -13.49 3.69 -14.72
CA LEU A 202 -12.75 4.41 -13.66
C LEU A 202 -13.65 5.00 -12.55
N ARG A 203 -14.92 5.26 -12.86
CA ARG A 203 -15.94 5.72 -11.90
C ARG A 203 -16.27 4.71 -10.82
N TRP A 204 -16.33 3.42 -11.16
CA TRP A 204 -16.60 2.33 -10.21
C TRP A 204 -15.42 2.10 -9.29
N LEU A 205 -14.19 2.18 -9.83
CA LEU A 205 -12.98 2.10 -9.01
C LEU A 205 -12.93 3.25 -7.98
N ARG A 206 -13.24 4.48 -8.38
CA ARG A 206 -13.30 5.62 -7.45
C ARG A 206 -14.42 5.48 -6.41
N ALA A 207 -15.60 5.01 -6.80
CA ALA A 207 -16.69 4.75 -5.85
C ALA A 207 -16.26 3.71 -4.81
N PHE A 208 -15.55 2.69 -5.23
CA PHE A 208 -14.98 1.67 -4.36
C PHE A 208 -13.90 2.23 -3.43
N GLU A 209 -12.96 3.04 -3.95
CA GLU A 209 -11.96 3.75 -3.14
C GLU A 209 -12.63 4.63 -2.06
N PHE A 210 -13.71 5.35 -2.41
CA PHE A 210 -14.49 6.15 -1.45
C PHE A 210 -15.18 5.30 -0.40
N PHE A 211 -15.72 4.16 -0.77
CA PHE A 211 -16.35 3.22 0.17
C PHE A 211 -15.32 2.74 1.20
N ILE A 212 -14.16 2.27 0.74
CA ILE A 212 -13.07 1.83 1.61
C ILE A 212 -12.56 2.97 2.49
N ALA A 213 -12.36 4.17 1.92
CA ALA A 213 -11.95 5.34 2.69
C ALA A 213 -12.94 5.67 3.82
N SER A 214 -14.25 5.52 3.57
CA SER A 214 -15.28 5.76 4.59
C SER A 214 -15.17 4.77 5.75
N ILE A 215 -14.85 3.50 5.48
CA ILE A 215 -14.62 2.48 6.51
C ILE A 215 -13.42 2.87 7.37
N VAL A 216 -12.29 3.23 6.75
CA VAL A 216 -11.08 3.68 7.48
C VAL A 216 -11.37 4.90 8.35
N PHE A 217 -12.08 5.89 7.81
CA PHE A 217 -12.45 7.07 8.59
C PHE A 217 -13.32 6.72 9.79
N ALA A 218 -14.27 5.80 9.64
CA ALA A 218 -15.09 5.34 10.75
C ALA A 218 -14.23 4.67 11.82
N THR A 219 -13.31 3.78 11.45
CA THR A 219 -12.38 3.13 12.39
C THR A 219 -11.49 4.14 13.11
N VAL A 220 -10.92 5.11 12.38
CA VAL A 220 -10.08 6.18 12.97
C VAL A 220 -10.89 7.03 13.97
N ILE A 221 -12.15 7.39 13.66
CA ILE A 221 -13.00 8.14 14.58
C ILE A 221 -13.29 7.32 15.84
N CYS A 222 -13.58 6.04 15.71
CA CYS A 222 -13.77 5.14 16.86
C CYS A 222 -12.53 5.15 17.77
N LEU A 223 -11.33 5.01 17.20
CA LEU A 223 -10.08 4.97 17.97
C LEU A 223 -9.73 6.33 18.60
N ILE A 224 -10.01 7.45 17.92
CA ILE A 224 -9.87 8.80 18.52
C ILE A 224 -10.78 8.92 19.73
N TYR A 225 -12.02 8.45 19.63
CA TYR A 225 -12.97 8.48 20.73
C TYR A 225 -12.49 7.60 21.91
N LEU A 226 -12.03 6.38 21.65
CA LEU A 226 -11.47 5.48 22.67
C LEU A 226 -10.27 6.11 23.36
N LEU A 227 -9.32 6.64 22.58
CA LEU A 227 -8.13 7.29 23.14
C LEU A 227 -8.46 8.53 23.99
N ALA A 228 -9.52 9.26 23.64
CA ALA A 228 -9.97 10.44 24.40
C ALA A 228 -10.68 10.08 25.73
N LEU A 229 -11.09 8.83 25.91
CA LEU A 229 -11.75 8.34 27.12
C LEU A 229 -10.76 7.81 28.17
N ILE A 230 -9.51 7.56 27.80
CA ILE A 230 -8.47 7.10 28.71
C ILE A 230 -8.05 8.24 29.63
N ASP A 231 -7.91 7.94 30.94
CA ASP A 231 -7.43 8.92 31.89
C ASP A 231 -5.95 9.28 31.63
N THR A 232 -5.64 10.57 31.75
CA THR A 232 -4.28 11.09 31.58
C THR A 232 -3.32 10.63 32.67
N GLU A 233 -3.81 10.15 33.80
CA GLU A 233 -2.98 9.54 34.85
C GLU A 233 -2.51 8.14 34.44
N GLU A 234 -3.32 7.37 33.75
CA GLU A 234 -3.01 6.03 33.24
C GLU A 234 -2.11 6.08 31.99
N ALA A 235 -2.28 7.08 31.14
CA ALA A 235 -1.46 7.29 29.93
C ALA A 235 -0.67 8.62 29.98
N PRO A 236 0.40 8.73 30.80
CA PRO A 236 1.21 9.95 30.88
C PRO A 236 1.87 10.25 29.55
N ALA A 237 1.59 11.41 28.95
CA ALA A 237 2.10 11.80 27.64
C ALA A 237 3.63 11.67 27.52
N GLY A 238 4.38 11.96 28.60
CA GLY A 238 5.83 11.80 28.65
C GLY A 238 6.30 10.36 28.43
N GLN A 239 5.60 9.36 29.00
CA GLN A 239 5.93 7.95 28.83
C GLN A 239 5.56 7.46 27.42
N VAL A 240 4.43 7.90 26.88
CA VAL A 240 4.03 7.60 25.51
C VAL A 240 5.07 8.13 24.51
N PHE A 241 5.52 9.38 24.65
CA PHE A 241 6.56 9.94 23.76
C PHE A 241 7.92 9.22 23.93
N LEU A 242 8.28 8.82 25.14
CA LEU A 242 9.49 8.01 25.37
C LEU A 242 9.39 6.63 24.71
N GLY A 243 8.19 6.06 24.61
CA GLY A 243 7.94 4.79 23.94
C GLY A 243 8.26 4.78 22.45
N PHE A 244 8.24 5.95 21.78
CA PHE A 244 8.69 6.08 20.38
C PHE A 244 10.22 6.11 20.22
N LEU A 245 10.99 6.05 21.32
CA LEU A 245 12.43 5.92 21.27
C LEU A 245 12.86 4.45 21.43
N PRO A 246 13.99 4.04 20.82
CA PRO A 246 14.45 2.66 20.90
C PRO A 246 14.76 2.28 22.37
N SER A 247 14.17 1.19 22.83
CA SER A 247 14.39 0.61 24.14
C SER A 247 15.13 -0.72 24.04
N ARG A 248 15.75 -1.17 25.14
CA ARG A 248 16.39 -2.49 25.20
C ARG A 248 15.39 -3.63 24.99
N THR A 249 14.16 -3.45 25.42
CA THR A 249 13.05 -4.42 25.31
C THR A 249 12.85 -4.90 23.88
N VAL A 250 13.01 -4.01 22.90
CA VAL A 250 12.86 -4.30 21.45
C VAL A 250 13.78 -5.43 20.96
N PHE A 251 14.93 -5.65 21.62
CA PHE A 251 16.00 -6.53 21.12
C PHE A 251 16.28 -7.73 22.03
N VAL A 252 15.50 -7.95 23.09
CA VAL A 252 15.79 -8.98 24.11
C VAL A 252 14.52 -9.74 24.49
N GLY A 253 14.61 -11.08 24.57
CA GLY A 253 13.56 -11.95 25.06
C GLY A 253 12.27 -11.89 24.27
N GLU A 254 11.15 -11.97 24.94
CA GLU A 254 9.79 -11.92 24.37
C GLU A 254 9.52 -10.62 23.60
N GLY A 255 10.06 -9.49 24.08
CA GLY A 255 9.94 -8.21 23.38
C GLY A 255 10.56 -8.20 21.97
N LEU A 256 11.55 -9.06 21.70
CA LEU A 256 12.07 -9.25 20.34
C LEU A 256 11.08 -10.05 19.47
N LEU A 257 10.48 -11.08 20.01
CA LEU A 257 9.47 -11.89 19.31
C LEU A 257 8.25 -11.03 18.97
N GLU A 258 7.76 -10.23 19.94
CA GLU A 258 6.66 -9.29 19.75
C GLU A 258 7.02 -8.20 18.72
N SER A 259 8.27 -7.72 18.75
CA SER A 259 8.77 -6.79 17.71
C SER A 259 8.72 -7.39 16.32
N CYS A 260 8.99 -8.69 16.16
CA CYS A 260 8.86 -9.39 14.87
C CYS A 260 7.40 -9.53 14.45
N GLY A 261 6.49 -9.83 15.39
CA GLY A 261 5.06 -9.86 15.18
C GLY A 261 4.53 -8.50 14.66
N ILE A 262 4.88 -7.41 15.36
CA ILE A 262 4.51 -6.05 14.96
C ILE A 262 5.06 -5.72 13.55
N ILE A 263 6.29 -6.08 13.23
CA ILE A 263 6.86 -5.84 11.88
C ILE A 263 6.14 -6.67 10.83
N GLY A 264 5.88 -7.95 11.10
CA GLY A 264 5.19 -8.86 10.17
C GLY A 264 3.79 -8.39 9.83
N GLY A 265 3.02 -7.97 10.83
CA GLY A 265 1.71 -7.38 10.66
C GLY A 265 1.76 -6.00 9.98
N THR A 266 2.69 -5.13 10.41
CA THR A 266 2.81 -3.78 9.85
C THR A 266 3.30 -3.80 8.39
N ILE A 267 4.24 -4.67 7.99
CA ILE A 267 4.80 -4.67 6.63
C ILE A 267 4.32 -5.90 5.88
N MET A 268 3.12 -5.85 5.37
CA MET A 268 2.52 -6.98 4.68
C MET A 268 3.17 -7.26 3.31
N PRO A 269 3.72 -8.46 3.08
CA PRO A 269 4.40 -8.79 1.83
C PRO A 269 3.55 -8.60 0.58
N HIS A 270 2.27 -8.97 0.63
CA HIS A 270 1.35 -8.89 -0.52
C HIS A 270 1.03 -7.45 -0.93
N THR A 271 1.07 -6.48 -0.01
CA THR A 271 0.86 -5.06 -0.33
C THR A 271 2.01 -4.46 -1.14
N ILE A 272 3.22 -5.02 -1.05
CA ILE A 272 4.36 -4.63 -1.87
C ILE A 272 4.10 -4.97 -3.35
N TYR A 273 3.52 -6.13 -3.64
CA TYR A 273 3.10 -6.47 -5.00
C TYR A 273 2.01 -5.50 -5.49
N LEU A 274 1.02 -5.24 -4.64
CA LEU A 274 -0.09 -4.33 -4.97
C LEU A 274 0.41 -2.92 -5.29
N GLY A 275 1.35 -2.36 -4.51
CA GLY A 275 1.91 -1.03 -4.73
C GLY A 275 2.53 -0.85 -6.11
N SER A 276 3.22 -1.87 -6.63
CA SER A 276 3.82 -1.84 -7.97
C SER A 276 2.79 -1.95 -9.10
N SER A 277 1.65 -2.58 -8.85
CA SER A 277 0.59 -2.77 -9.84
C SER A 277 -0.35 -1.56 -9.92
N ILE A 278 -0.80 -1.04 -8.76
CA ILE A 278 -1.86 -0.03 -8.71
C ILE A 278 -1.44 1.32 -9.32
N VAL A 279 -0.15 1.64 -9.29
CA VAL A 279 0.38 2.87 -9.90
C VAL A 279 0.24 2.89 -11.42
N GLN A 280 0.22 1.73 -12.07
CA GLN A 280 0.19 1.61 -13.53
C GLN A 280 -1.09 2.17 -14.15
N ALA A 281 -2.22 2.05 -13.46
CA ALA A 281 -3.49 2.60 -13.93
C ALA A 281 -3.44 4.13 -14.13
N ARG A 282 -2.75 4.83 -13.24
CA ARG A 282 -2.57 6.30 -13.31
C ARG A 282 -1.61 6.72 -14.42
N LEU A 283 -0.53 5.97 -14.59
CA LEU A 283 0.43 6.22 -15.65
C LEU A 283 -0.22 6.05 -17.02
N ARG A 284 -1.01 4.99 -17.18
CA ARG A 284 -1.76 4.72 -18.40
C ARG A 284 -2.81 5.80 -18.69
N ASP A 285 -3.56 6.23 -17.66
CA ASP A 285 -4.53 7.33 -17.80
C ASP A 285 -3.86 8.63 -18.24
N PHE A 286 -2.65 8.93 -17.71
CA PHE A 286 -1.85 10.07 -18.14
C PHE A 286 -1.44 9.95 -19.61
N ASP A 287 -0.87 8.82 -20.02
CA ASP A 287 -0.39 8.63 -21.40
C ASP A 287 -1.53 8.60 -22.43
N VAL A 288 -2.72 8.07 -22.06
CA VAL A 288 -3.92 8.15 -22.91
C VAL A 288 -4.37 9.60 -23.09
N LYS A 289 -4.41 10.39 -22.02
CA LYS A 289 -4.78 11.82 -22.09
C LYS A 289 -3.77 12.65 -22.87
N SER A 290 -2.48 12.33 -22.73
CA SER A 290 -1.39 12.98 -23.47
C SER A 290 -1.25 12.48 -24.89
N LYS A 291 -2.13 11.58 -25.36
CA LYS A 291 -2.09 10.95 -26.71
C LYS A 291 -0.78 10.19 -27.00
N ASN A 292 -0.03 9.83 -25.97
CA ASN A 292 1.16 9.00 -26.08
C ASN A 292 0.82 7.51 -26.21
N TYR A 293 -0.40 7.13 -25.79
CA TYR A 293 -0.90 5.76 -25.87
C TYR A 293 -2.36 5.76 -26.31
N THR A 294 -2.67 4.93 -27.29
CA THR A 294 -4.05 4.69 -27.76
C THR A 294 -4.53 3.36 -27.17
N LEU A 295 -5.69 3.38 -26.53
CA LEU A 295 -6.34 2.14 -26.12
C LEU A 295 -6.70 1.35 -27.39
N PRO A 296 -6.41 0.04 -27.46
CA PRO A 296 -6.88 -0.79 -28.57
C PRO A 296 -8.40 -0.71 -28.65
N GLU A 297 -8.92 -0.21 -29.78
CA GLU A 297 -10.33 -0.30 -30.11
C GLU A 297 -10.61 -1.76 -30.51
N ASP A 298 -11.58 -2.41 -29.87
CA ASP A 298 -12.10 -3.75 -30.26
C ASP A 298 -11.17 -4.97 -30.14
N SER A 299 -10.25 -5.02 -29.21
CA SER A 299 -9.71 -6.33 -28.84
C SER A 299 -10.65 -6.99 -27.81
N ASP A 300 -11.28 -8.11 -28.18
CA ASP A 300 -11.80 -9.06 -27.21
C ASP A 300 -10.76 -9.20 -26.10
N GLU A 301 -11.17 -9.00 -24.84
CA GLU A 301 -10.31 -8.92 -23.64
C GLU A 301 -9.30 -10.08 -23.47
N LYS A 302 -9.25 -11.01 -24.40
CA LYS A 302 -8.46 -12.25 -24.34
C LYS A 302 -7.13 -12.24 -25.08
N GLU A 303 -6.82 -11.25 -25.92
CA GLU A 303 -5.58 -11.20 -26.71
C GLU A 303 -4.85 -9.85 -26.66
N VAL A 304 -4.65 -9.28 -25.45
CA VAL A 304 -3.70 -8.16 -25.33
C VAL A 304 -2.28 -8.72 -25.34
N THR A 305 -1.73 -8.91 -26.53
CA THR A 305 -0.35 -9.35 -26.77
C THR A 305 0.69 -8.26 -26.49
N VAL A 306 0.26 -7.07 -26.05
CA VAL A 306 1.15 -5.91 -25.88
C VAL A 306 0.99 -5.31 -24.49
N LEU A 307 2.08 -5.27 -23.74
CA LEU A 307 2.12 -4.66 -22.41
C LEU A 307 2.30 -3.15 -22.53
N TYR A 308 1.57 -2.39 -21.72
CA TYR A 308 1.75 -0.95 -21.59
C TYR A 308 3.08 -0.64 -20.91
N ARG A 309 3.89 0.26 -21.49
CA ARG A 309 5.11 0.81 -20.91
C ARG A 309 4.94 2.32 -20.70
N PRO A 310 5.10 2.81 -19.45
CA PRO A 310 4.93 4.23 -19.16
C PRO A 310 5.93 5.12 -19.90
N SER A 311 5.47 6.26 -20.40
CA SER A 311 6.35 7.29 -20.95
C SER A 311 7.16 7.97 -19.85
N LEU A 312 8.34 8.51 -20.18
CA LEU A 312 9.15 9.27 -19.23
C LEU A 312 8.39 10.48 -18.67
N ALA A 313 7.50 11.08 -19.45
CA ALA A 313 6.63 12.18 -19.03
C ALA A 313 5.63 11.72 -17.95
N ALA A 314 4.95 10.58 -18.17
CA ALA A 314 4.06 9.97 -17.18
C ALA A 314 4.79 9.65 -15.88
N ILE A 315 5.97 9.03 -15.95
CA ILE A 315 6.78 8.70 -14.77
C ILE A 315 7.13 9.96 -13.98
N LYS A 316 7.66 10.99 -14.63
CA LYS A 316 8.02 12.27 -13.97
C LYS A 316 6.82 12.99 -13.36
N SER A 317 5.65 12.91 -14.01
CA SER A 317 4.42 13.57 -13.54
C SER A 317 3.73 12.82 -12.39
N CYS A 318 3.65 11.49 -12.44
CA CYS A 318 2.81 10.70 -11.53
C CYS A 318 3.57 10.09 -10.35
N MET A 319 4.78 9.55 -10.57
CA MET A 319 5.50 8.76 -9.57
C MET A 319 5.69 9.49 -8.24
N LYS A 320 6.14 10.76 -8.26
CA LYS A 320 6.39 11.53 -7.03
C LYS A 320 5.11 11.76 -6.21
N TYR A 321 3.99 12.03 -6.87
CA TYR A 321 2.70 12.23 -6.19
C TYR A 321 2.16 10.92 -5.64
N SER A 322 2.30 9.81 -6.36
CA SER A 322 1.91 8.49 -5.87
C SER A 322 2.72 8.06 -4.65
N ILE A 323 4.05 8.29 -4.65
CA ILE A 323 4.90 8.03 -3.48
C ILE A 323 4.50 8.94 -2.31
N ALA A 324 4.33 10.25 -2.54
CA ALA A 324 3.97 11.19 -1.49
C ALA A 324 2.60 10.87 -0.87
N GLU A 325 1.60 10.52 -1.70
CA GLU A 325 0.28 10.11 -1.23
C GLU A 325 0.37 8.86 -0.36
N LEU A 326 1.01 7.80 -0.85
CA LEU A 326 1.11 6.55 -0.12
C LEU A 326 1.92 6.70 1.18
N CYS A 327 3.07 7.36 1.13
CA CYS A 327 3.87 7.60 2.35
C CYS A 327 3.10 8.45 3.37
N SER A 328 2.38 9.49 2.94
CA SER A 328 1.62 10.32 3.88
C SER A 328 0.45 9.57 4.52
N THR A 329 -0.25 8.73 3.77
CA THR A 329 -1.34 7.91 4.33
C THR A 329 -0.80 6.86 5.31
N LEU A 330 0.28 6.17 4.99
CA LEU A 330 0.91 5.21 5.90
C LEU A 330 1.43 5.89 7.18
N LEU A 331 2.21 6.96 7.04
CA LEU A 331 2.82 7.62 8.19
C LEU A 331 1.81 8.38 9.07
N ILE A 332 0.66 8.77 8.56
CA ILE A 332 -0.37 9.45 9.35
C ILE A 332 -1.40 8.45 9.88
N ILE A 333 -2.02 7.66 9.00
CA ILE A 333 -3.16 6.82 9.37
C ILE A 333 -2.69 5.54 10.07
N ALA A 334 -1.73 4.81 9.47
CA ALA A 334 -1.33 3.52 10.03
C ALA A 334 -0.54 3.68 11.34
N ILE A 335 0.37 4.66 11.46
CA ILE A 335 1.05 4.95 12.74
C ILE A 335 0.02 5.32 13.80
N PHE A 336 -0.92 6.22 13.47
CA PHE A 336 -1.93 6.66 14.43
C PHE A 336 -2.77 5.48 14.94
N VAL A 337 -3.34 4.68 14.03
CA VAL A 337 -4.23 3.56 14.40
C VAL A 337 -3.50 2.53 15.25
N ASN A 338 -2.36 2.03 14.79
CA ASN A 338 -1.61 1.00 15.50
C ASN A 338 -1.07 1.51 16.85
N SER A 339 -0.59 2.75 16.90
CA SER A 339 -0.15 3.36 18.17
C SER A 339 -1.31 3.60 19.13
N ALA A 340 -2.48 4.01 18.62
CA ALA A 340 -3.66 4.23 19.46
C ALA A 340 -4.10 2.94 20.15
N ILE A 341 -4.13 1.81 19.41
CA ILE A 341 -4.49 0.50 19.97
C ILE A 341 -3.51 0.08 21.06
N LEU A 342 -2.20 0.18 20.79
CA LEU A 342 -1.17 -0.16 21.79
C LEU A 342 -1.26 0.74 23.03
N ILE A 343 -1.47 2.06 22.87
CA ILE A 343 -1.60 3.01 23.97
C ILE A 343 -2.84 2.68 24.80
N VAL A 344 -3.95 2.39 24.12
CA VAL A 344 -5.21 2.01 24.78
C VAL A 344 -5.02 0.74 25.59
N ALA A 345 -4.43 -0.31 25.01
CA ALA A 345 -4.15 -1.55 25.72
C ALA A 345 -3.19 -1.33 26.90
N ALA A 346 -2.10 -0.58 26.70
CA ALA A 346 -1.13 -0.27 27.75
C ALA A 346 -1.72 0.51 28.92
N ALA A 347 -2.73 1.31 28.71
CA ALA A 347 -3.42 2.07 29.76
C ALA A 347 -4.52 1.26 30.44
N SER A 348 -5.08 0.24 29.76
CA SER A 348 -6.26 -0.47 30.22
C SER A 348 -5.95 -1.75 30.98
N PHE A 349 -4.87 -2.49 30.62
CA PHE A 349 -4.48 -3.72 31.30
C PHE A 349 -3.51 -3.45 32.46
N ASP A 350 -3.71 -4.17 33.57
CA ASP A 350 -2.75 -4.22 34.66
C ASP A 350 -1.68 -5.31 34.41
N ASP A 351 -0.57 -5.26 35.18
CA ASP A 351 0.54 -6.22 35.00
C ASP A 351 0.15 -7.67 35.28
N ASP A 352 -0.88 -7.88 36.10
CA ASP A 352 -1.39 -9.23 36.47
C ASP A 352 -2.28 -9.83 35.36
N ASP A 353 -2.89 -9.02 34.51
CA ASP A 353 -3.81 -9.42 33.43
C ASP A 353 -3.13 -9.47 32.05
N ALA A 354 -1.83 -9.19 32.00
CA ALA A 354 -1.10 -9.04 30.72
C ALA A 354 -1.03 -10.35 29.91
N GLU A 355 -0.95 -11.51 30.56
CA GLU A 355 -0.88 -12.82 29.88
C GLU A 355 -2.21 -13.21 29.19
N GLU A 356 -3.33 -12.67 29.65
CA GLU A 356 -4.66 -12.94 29.08
C GLU A 356 -5.12 -11.84 28.12
N ALA A 357 -4.24 -10.88 27.79
CA ALA A 357 -4.58 -9.72 26.99
C ALA A 357 -4.84 -10.10 25.52
N ASP A 358 -6.10 -10.13 25.14
CA ASP A 358 -6.56 -10.34 23.78
C ASP A 358 -7.66 -9.33 23.39
N LEU A 359 -8.16 -9.45 22.18
CA LEU A 359 -9.22 -8.59 21.66
C LEU A 359 -10.55 -8.74 22.42
N PHE A 360 -10.81 -9.90 23.02
CA PHE A 360 -12.01 -10.14 23.82
C PHE A 360 -11.88 -9.47 25.19
N ALA A 361 -10.73 -9.67 25.86
CA ALA A 361 -10.45 -9.05 27.14
C ALA A 361 -10.48 -7.52 27.03
N LEU A 362 -9.89 -6.94 25.98
CA LEU A 362 -9.95 -5.51 25.73
C LEU A 362 -11.39 -5.00 25.51
N TYR A 363 -12.25 -5.76 24.85
CA TYR A 363 -13.66 -5.41 24.70
C TYR A 363 -14.40 -5.42 26.04
N GLU A 364 -14.19 -6.48 26.85
CA GLU A 364 -14.81 -6.61 28.17
C GLU A 364 -14.37 -5.47 29.08
N LEU A 365 -13.09 -5.16 29.07
CA LEU A 365 -12.52 -4.05 29.83
C LEU A 365 -13.12 -2.68 29.42
N PHE A 366 -13.31 -2.44 28.12
CA PHE A 366 -13.98 -1.23 27.65
C PHE A 366 -15.44 -1.15 28.09
N ALA A 367 -16.15 -2.27 28.11
CA ALA A 367 -17.54 -2.31 28.53
C ALA A 367 -17.70 -2.00 30.02
N GLU A 368 -16.75 -2.44 30.86
CA GLU A 368 -16.77 -2.30 32.30
C GLU A 368 -16.20 -0.98 32.78
N THR A 369 -15.04 -0.56 32.25
CA THR A 369 -14.31 0.62 32.76
C THR A 369 -14.72 1.91 32.08
N ILE A 370 -15.03 1.87 30.77
CA ILE A 370 -15.33 3.09 30.00
C ILE A 370 -16.84 3.23 29.75
N SER A 371 -17.38 2.41 28.86
CA SER A 371 -18.82 2.33 28.59
C SER A 371 -19.16 1.21 27.58
N PRO A 372 -20.39 0.66 27.60
CA PRO A 372 -20.84 -0.29 26.59
C PRO A 372 -20.80 0.28 25.16
N ALA A 373 -20.94 1.60 25.01
CA ALA A 373 -20.82 2.26 23.69
C ALA A 373 -19.39 2.21 23.14
N ALA A 374 -18.38 2.40 24.00
CA ALA A 374 -16.96 2.31 23.62
C ALA A 374 -16.62 0.89 23.15
N ALA A 375 -17.04 -0.13 23.89
CA ALA A 375 -16.88 -1.53 23.52
C ALA A 375 -17.55 -1.85 22.16
N THR A 376 -18.78 -1.37 21.96
CA THR A 376 -19.49 -1.54 20.67
C THR A 376 -18.75 -0.89 19.51
N LEU A 377 -18.19 0.32 19.72
CA LEU A 377 -17.41 1.01 18.70
C LEU A 377 -16.11 0.27 18.36
N PHE A 378 -15.43 -0.30 19.36
CA PHE A 378 -14.26 -1.15 19.15
C PHE A 378 -14.60 -2.39 18.31
N ALA A 379 -15.65 -3.13 18.67
CA ALA A 379 -16.10 -4.30 17.91
C ALA A 379 -16.49 -3.97 16.47
N LEU A 380 -17.18 -2.85 16.25
CA LEU A 380 -17.49 -2.34 14.90
C LEU A 380 -16.22 -1.97 14.14
N GLY A 381 -15.27 -1.29 14.77
CA GLY A 381 -13.97 -0.95 14.19
C GLY A 381 -13.21 -2.18 13.74
N LEU A 382 -13.14 -3.22 14.57
CA LEU A 382 -12.50 -4.50 14.27
C LEU A 382 -13.18 -5.21 13.08
N MET A 383 -14.51 -5.28 13.07
CA MET A 383 -15.29 -5.90 11.98
C MET A 383 -15.07 -5.16 10.66
N LEU A 384 -15.16 -3.84 10.65
CA LEU A 384 -14.99 -3.02 9.44
C LEU A 384 -13.55 -3.10 8.90
N SER A 385 -12.57 -3.07 9.79
CA SER A 385 -11.16 -3.24 9.47
C SER A 385 -10.90 -4.59 8.79
N SER A 386 -11.44 -5.67 9.35
CA SER A 386 -11.36 -7.03 8.80
C SER A 386 -11.91 -7.11 7.37
N MET A 387 -13.09 -6.50 7.13
CA MET A 387 -13.69 -6.42 5.79
C MET A 387 -12.77 -5.68 4.81
N ALA A 388 -12.23 -4.56 5.22
CA ALA A 388 -11.39 -3.72 4.37
C ALA A 388 -10.05 -4.41 4.03
N CYS A 389 -9.40 -5.06 4.99
CA CYS A 389 -8.19 -5.86 4.77
C CYS A 389 -8.44 -7.02 3.79
N SER A 390 -9.55 -7.73 3.94
CA SER A 390 -10.01 -8.79 3.05
C SER A 390 -10.12 -8.35 1.58
N VAL A 391 -10.55 -7.10 1.34
CA VAL A 391 -10.59 -6.51 -0.01
C VAL A 391 -9.19 -6.38 -0.59
N VAL A 392 -8.25 -5.81 0.17
CA VAL A 392 -6.87 -5.57 -0.27
C VAL A 392 -6.16 -6.90 -0.57
N ALA A 393 -6.31 -7.90 0.30
CA ALA A 393 -5.78 -9.25 0.10
C ALA A 393 -6.32 -9.89 -1.20
N THR A 394 -7.61 -9.70 -1.49
CA THR A 394 -8.23 -10.16 -2.74
C THR A 394 -7.59 -9.53 -3.98
N MET A 395 -7.43 -8.21 -3.97
CA MET A 395 -6.82 -7.48 -5.08
C MET A 395 -5.37 -7.90 -5.30
N ALA A 396 -4.58 -7.92 -4.24
CA ALA A 396 -3.18 -8.32 -4.28
C ALA A 396 -3.03 -9.75 -4.81
N GLY A 397 -3.85 -10.67 -4.31
CA GLY A 397 -3.85 -12.06 -4.75
C GLY A 397 -4.12 -12.22 -6.24
N GLN A 398 -5.12 -11.52 -6.79
CA GLN A 398 -5.43 -11.56 -8.21
C GLN A 398 -4.23 -11.08 -9.05
N MET A 399 -3.62 -9.97 -8.67
CA MET A 399 -2.47 -9.41 -9.39
C MET A 399 -1.24 -10.31 -9.31
N ILE A 400 -0.98 -10.92 -8.14
CA ILE A 400 0.14 -11.85 -7.95
C ILE A 400 -0.03 -13.10 -8.83
N LEU A 401 -1.22 -13.69 -8.86
CA LEU A 401 -1.47 -14.87 -9.69
C LEU A 401 -1.32 -14.56 -11.18
N GLU A 402 -1.95 -13.49 -11.65
CA GLU A 402 -1.89 -13.07 -13.05
C GLU A 402 -0.46 -12.70 -13.45
N GLY A 403 0.27 -11.99 -12.59
CA GLY A 403 1.66 -11.60 -12.84
C GLY A 403 2.63 -12.78 -12.85
N ALA A 404 2.60 -13.62 -11.82
CA ALA A 404 3.57 -14.71 -11.65
C ALA A 404 3.31 -15.91 -12.55
N MET A 405 2.03 -16.33 -12.71
CA MET A 405 1.66 -17.57 -13.37
C MET A 405 0.96 -17.35 -14.70
N GLN A 406 0.45 -16.13 -14.97
CA GLN A 406 -0.38 -15.80 -16.14
C GLN A 406 -1.66 -16.65 -16.22
N TRP A 407 -2.17 -17.06 -15.08
CA TRP A 407 -3.44 -17.76 -15.02
C TRP A 407 -4.59 -16.74 -14.94
N HIS A 408 -5.45 -16.76 -15.94
CA HIS A 408 -6.62 -15.90 -16.02
C HIS A 408 -7.82 -16.62 -15.39
N ILE A 409 -7.79 -16.74 -14.06
CA ILE A 409 -8.91 -17.28 -13.28
C ILE A 409 -9.84 -16.10 -12.95
N SER A 410 -11.15 -16.30 -13.09
CA SER A 410 -12.09 -15.24 -12.73
C SER A 410 -11.89 -14.82 -11.26
N PRO A 411 -11.92 -13.51 -10.95
CA PRO A 411 -11.73 -13.01 -9.58
C PRO A 411 -12.69 -13.65 -8.58
N PHE A 412 -13.91 -13.96 -9.04
CA PHE A 412 -14.91 -14.65 -8.23
C PHE A 412 -14.46 -16.05 -7.78
N VAL A 413 -14.03 -16.90 -8.74
CA VAL A 413 -13.60 -18.27 -8.45
C VAL A 413 -12.38 -18.28 -7.57
N ARG A 414 -11.39 -17.42 -7.88
CA ARG A 414 -10.19 -17.28 -7.08
C ARG A 414 -10.52 -16.89 -5.64
N ARG A 415 -11.32 -15.83 -5.46
CA ARG A 415 -11.68 -15.33 -4.13
C ARG A 415 -12.45 -16.37 -3.33
N LEU A 416 -13.40 -17.06 -3.97
CA LEU A 416 -14.14 -18.14 -3.32
C LEU A 416 -13.21 -19.25 -2.85
N ALA A 417 -12.25 -19.66 -3.70
CA ALA A 417 -11.28 -20.70 -3.36
C ALA A 417 -10.38 -20.28 -2.17
N THR A 418 -9.76 -19.09 -2.22
CA THR A 418 -8.92 -18.60 -1.13
C THR A 418 -9.71 -18.45 0.16
N ARG A 419 -10.95 -17.94 0.10
CA ARG A 419 -11.80 -17.78 1.27
C ARG A 419 -12.20 -19.12 1.89
N CYS A 420 -12.49 -20.14 1.07
CA CYS A 420 -12.74 -21.50 1.59
C CYS A 420 -11.51 -22.06 2.30
N ILE A 421 -10.30 -21.83 1.75
CA ILE A 421 -9.03 -22.28 2.36
C ILE A 421 -8.82 -21.59 3.72
N SER A 422 -9.19 -20.32 3.85
CA SER A 422 -8.98 -19.54 5.08
C SER A 422 -10.07 -19.80 6.13
N ILE A 423 -11.32 -19.97 5.72
CA ILE A 423 -12.44 -20.21 6.63
C ILE A 423 -12.36 -21.57 7.32
N ILE A 424 -11.92 -22.63 6.61
CA ILE A 424 -11.87 -23.99 7.17
C ILE A 424 -10.98 -24.06 8.42
N PRO A 425 -9.70 -23.63 8.41
CA PRO A 425 -8.89 -23.64 9.62
C PRO A 425 -9.44 -22.69 10.69
N ALA A 426 -9.96 -21.51 10.32
CA ALA A 426 -10.56 -20.59 11.29
C ALA A 426 -11.75 -21.22 12.05
N ILE A 427 -12.66 -21.90 11.34
CA ILE A 427 -13.77 -22.63 11.95
C ILE A 427 -13.27 -23.78 12.83
N ALA A 428 -12.28 -24.54 12.35
CA ALA A 428 -11.72 -25.66 13.09
C ALA A 428 -11.10 -25.20 14.43
N ILE A 429 -10.31 -24.12 14.41
CA ILE A 429 -9.69 -23.55 15.61
C ILE A 429 -10.76 -22.95 16.54
N ALA A 430 -11.72 -22.20 16.00
CA ALA A 430 -12.82 -21.62 16.77
C ALA A 430 -13.66 -22.69 17.47
N ALA A 431 -13.85 -23.85 16.83
CA ALA A 431 -14.62 -24.96 17.41
C ALA A 431 -13.83 -25.80 18.40
N ALA A 432 -12.51 -25.99 18.20
CA ALA A 432 -11.67 -26.86 19.01
C ALA A 432 -11.08 -26.16 20.22
N VAL A 433 -10.60 -24.91 20.08
CA VAL A 433 -9.84 -24.16 21.10
C VAL A 433 -10.59 -22.91 21.57
N GLY A 434 -11.48 -22.36 20.74
CA GLY A 434 -12.27 -21.18 21.09
C GLY A 434 -11.50 -19.86 20.99
N LYS A 435 -11.76 -18.92 21.92
CA LYS A 435 -11.21 -17.55 21.92
C LYS A 435 -9.69 -17.54 21.91
N GLU A 436 -9.05 -18.26 22.82
CA GLU A 436 -7.59 -18.34 22.96
C GLU A 436 -6.91 -18.84 21.67
N GLY A 437 -7.45 -19.89 21.05
CA GLY A 437 -6.91 -20.41 19.80
C GLY A 437 -6.99 -19.41 18.65
N LEU A 438 -8.03 -18.57 18.60
CA LEU A 438 -8.15 -17.52 17.60
C LEU A 438 -7.10 -16.42 17.83
N ALA A 439 -6.90 -15.97 19.06
CA ALA A 439 -5.89 -14.97 19.40
C ALA A 439 -4.47 -15.44 19.03
N LYS A 440 -4.10 -16.67 19.42
CA LYS A 440 -2.82 -17.29 19.05
C LYS A 440 -2.65 -17.43 17.53
N THR A 441 -3.73 -17.72 16.81
CA THR A 441 -3.68 -17.81 15.34
C THR A 441 -3.38 -16.46 14.67
N LEU A 442 -4.00 -15.37 15.15
CA LEU A 442 -3.71 -14.03 14.67
C LEU A 442 -2.23 -13.68 14.85
N TYR A 443 -1.69 -13.99 16.03
CA TYR A 443 -0.29 -13.75 16.33
C TYR A 443 0.65 -14.60 15.46
N ALA A 444 0.37 -15.90 15.30
CA ALA A 444 1.14 -16.80 14.46
C ALA A 444 1.15 -16.35 12.98
N CYS A 445 0.04 -15.82 12.48
CA CYS A 445 -0.04 -15.25 11.12
C CYS A 445 0.98 -14.11 10.94
N ASN A 446 1.12 -13.21 11.91
CA ASN A 446 2.08 -12.11 11.84
C ASN A 446 3.54 -12.59 11.78
N ILE A 447 3.88 -13.63 12.52
CA ILE A 447 5.22 -14.25 12.46
C ILE A 447 5.48 -14.84 11.06
N VAL A 448 4.52 -15.55 10.50
CA VAL A 448 4.64 -16.09 9.13
C VAL A 448 4.81 -14.96 8.10
N LEU A 449 4.06 -13.87 8.25
CA LEU A 449 4.19 -12.68 7.39
C LEU A 449 5.58 -12.04 7.50
N SER A 450 6.14 -11.96 8.72
CA SER A 450 7.49 -11.42 8.95
C SER A 450 8.57 -12.23 8.23
N VAL A 451 8.49 -13.57 8.27
CA VAL A 451 9.39 -14.46 7.52
C VAL A 451 9.25 -14.26 6.01
N ASN A 452 8.01 -14.22 5.50
CA ASN A 452 7.72 -14.01 4.08
C ASN A 452 8.28 -12.69 3.54
N LEU A 453 8.31 -11.67 4.39
CA LEU A 453 8.78 -10.34 4.03
C LEU A 453 10.24 -10.34 3.56
N ILE A 454 11.11 -11.13 4.18
CA ILE A 454 12.53 -11.27 3.80
C ILE A 454 12.67 -11.64 2.32
N PHE A 455 11.89 -12.64 1.89
CA PHE A 455 11.93 -13.17 0.53
C PHE A 455 11.27 -12.24 -0.48
N THR A 456 10.19 -11.57 -0.10
CA THR A 456 9.48 -10.62 -0.97
C THR A 456 10.29 -9.35 -1.21
N CYS A 457 10.97 -8.83 -0.18
CA CYS A 457 11.77 -7.60 -0.29
C CYS A 457 13.04 -7.80 -1.11
N ALA A 458 13.69 -8.97 -1.05
CA ALA A 458 14.95 -9.21 -1.73
C ALA A 458 14.92 -8.91 -3.24
N PRO A 459 13.99 -9.49 -4.04
CA PRO A 459 13.91 -9.17 -5.47
C PRO A 459 13.52 -7.72 -5.74
N LEU A 460 12.60 -7.13 -4.96
CA LEU A 460 12.22 -5.73 -5.11
C LEU A 460 13.45 -4.81 -5.00
N LEU A 461 14.19 -4.93 -3.90
CA LEU A 461 15.36 -4.10 -3.63
C LEU A 461 16.46 -4.35 -4.66
N TRP A 462 16.62 -5.60 -5.11
CA TRP A 462 17.55 -5.94 -6.18
C TRP A 462 17.22 -5.21 -7.48
N TYR A 463 15.95 -5.20 -7.92
CA TYR A 463 15.55 -4.59 -9.19
C TYR A 463 15.75 -3.08 -9.18
N VAL A 464 15.33 -2.40 -8.11
CA VAL A 464 15.40 -0.92 -8.04
C VAL A 464 16.83 -0.38 -7.88
N CYS A 465 17.78 -1.25 -7.51
CA CYS A 465 19.20 -0.91 -7.39
C CYS A 465 20.02 -1.19 -8.66
N LYS A 466 19.43 -1.77 -9.71
CA LYS A 466 20.15 -2.13 -10.95
C LYS A 466 19.71 -1.27 -12.13
N ASP A 467 20.68 -0.56 -12.74
CA ASP A 467 20.44 0.24 -13.96
C ASP A 467 19.80 -0.57 -15.08
N LYS A 468 20.16 -1.86 -15.18
CA LYS A 468 19.59 -2.79 -16.18
C LYS A 468 18.05 -2.79 -16.21
N TYR A 469 17.39 -2.59 -15.07
CA TYR A 469 15.94 -2.65 -14.94
C TYR A 469 15.30 -1.26 -14.85
N MET A 470 16.08 -0.27 -14.40
CA MET A 470 15.58 1.05 -14.05
C MET A 470 15.93 2.13 -15.08
N THR A 471 16.25 1.76 -16.32
CA THR A 471 16.56 2.69 -17.41
C THR A 471 15.36 2.84 -18.34
N VAL A 472 15.01 4.09 -18.65
CA VAL A 472 13.88 4.46 -19.52
C VAL A 472 14.41 5.27 -20.70
N ALA A 473 14.01 4.90 -21.93
CA ALA A 473 14.33 5.66 -23.13
C ALA A 473 13.51 6.97 -23.19
N VAL A 474 14.14 8.09 -23.59
CA VAL A 474 13.50 9.41 -23.60
C VAL A 474 12.34 9.47 -24.58
N ASN A 475 12.48 8.83 -25.75
CA ASN A 475 11.47 8.73 -26.82
C ASN A 475 11.11 7.26 -27.11
N GLY A 476 11.06 6.42 -26.06
CA GLY A 476 10.72 5.00 -26.18
C GLY A 476 9.24 4.78 -26.54
N SER A 477 8.95 3.62 -27.15
CA SER A 477 7.58 3.18 -27.40
C SER A 477 6.83 2.97 -26.08
N THR A 478 5.57 3.39 -26.01
CA THR A 478 4.66 3.14 -24.89
C THR A 478 4.06 1.71 -24.93
N THR A 479 4.46 0.92 -25.90
CA THR A 479 4.02 -0.48 -26.06
C THR A 479 5.20 -1.43 -25.98
N GLN A 480 5.06 -2.54 -25.26
CA GLN A 480 6.09 -3.56 -25.08
C GLN A 480 5.50 -4.95 -25.35
N ALA A 481 6.27 -5.84 -25.99
CA ALA A 481 5.86 -7.24 -26.15
C ALA A 481 5.77 -7.95 -24.79
N ILE A 482 4.76 -8.84 -24.64
CA ILE A 482 4.58 -9.61 -23.39
C ILE A 482 5.81 -10.48 -23.13
N PRO A 483 6.25 -10.63 -21.88
CA PRO A 483 7.40 -11.44 -21.50
C PRO A 483 7.32 -12.94 -21.91
N THR A 484 6.12 -13.41 -22.25
CA THR A 484 5.90 -14.78 -22.80
C THR A 484 6.48 -15.00 -24.20
N ALA A 485 6.74 -13.93 -24.96
CA ALA A 485 7.26 -14.04 -26.34
C ALA A 485 8.74 -14.45 -26.43
N GLY A 486 9.31 -14.93 -25.33
CA GLY A 486 10.69 -15.43 -25.26
C GLY A 486 11.69 -14.35 -24.89
N LYS A 487 12.73 -14.76 -24.15
CA LYS A 487 13.84 -13.91 -23.71
C LYS A 487 14.54 -13.17 -24.89
N GLU A 488 14.42 -13.71 -26.10
CA GLU A 488 15.01 -13.19 -27.31
C GLU A 488 14.34 -11.87 -27.78
N LYS A 489 13.02 -11.78 -27.81
CA LYS A 489 12.31 -10.56 -28.24
C LYS A 489 12.52 -9.38 -27.28
N ILE A 490 12.56 -9.65 -25.96
CA ILE A 490 12.87 -8.62 -24.95
C ILE A 490 14.31 -8.13 -25.12
N ARG A 491 15.21 -9.00 -25.54
CA ARG A 491 16.59 -8.66 -25.84
C ARG A 491 16.70 -7.80 -27.11
N GLU A 492 16.00 -8.16 -28.19
CA GLU A 492 15.98 -7.40 -29.43
C GLU A 492 15.37 -5.99 -29.25
N GLU A 493 14.29 -5.84 -28.46
CA GLU A 493 13.72 -4.53 -28.14
C GLU A 493 14.70 -3.67 -27.32
N ARG A 494 15.41 -4.27 -26.35
CA ARG A 494 16.46 -3.57 -25.60
C ARG A 494 17.65 -3.18 -26.46
N GLU A 495 18.05 -4.02 -27.42
CA GLU A 495 19.14 -3.72 -28.36
C GLU A 495 18.75 -2.60 -29.32
N ARG A 496 17.48 -2.50 -29.76
CA ARG A 496 16.94 -1.37 -30.53
C ARG A 496 16.89 -0.06 -29.72
N GLU A 497 16.63 -0.15 -28.42
CA GLU A 497 16.59 1.03 -27.53
C GLU A 497 17.99 1.51 -27.10
N GLN A 498 19.04 0.70 -27.21
CA GLN A 498 20.42 1.07 -26.87
C GLN A 498 20.99 2.24 -27.71
N GLY A 499 20.36 2.57 -28.82
CA GLY A 499 20.70 3.77 -29.64
C GLY A 499 19.92 5.03 -29.25
N LEU A 500 18.97 4.96 -28.30
CA LEU A 500 18.15 6.09 -27.87
C LEU A 500 18.73 6.73 -26.60
N GLU A 501 18.59 8.05 -26.50
CA GLU A 501 18.90 8.75 -25.25
C GLU A 501 18.08 8.15 -24.10
N SER A 502 18.75 7.71 -23.04
CA SER A 502 18.12 7.00 -21.94
C SER A 502 18.46 7.63 -20.59
N VAL A 503 17.51 7.58 -19.66
CA VAL A 503 17.67 8.09 -18.31
C VAL A 503 17.60 6.92 -17.31
N SER A 504 18.64 6.75 -16.52
CA SER A 504 18.62 5.81 -15.39
C SER A 504 17.91 6.43 -14.19
N LEU A 505 16.96 5.68 -13.65
CA LEU A 505 16.22 5.99 -12.43
C LEU A 505 16.57 5.02 -11.30
N ALA A 506 17.67 4.25 -11.41
CA ALA A 506 18.15 3.35 -10.36
C ALA A 506 18.46 4.11 -9.06
N ASN A 507 18.51 3.39 -7.95
CA ASN A 507 18.90 3.96 -6.69
C ASN A 507 20.41 4.30 -6.70
N GLY A 508 20.76 5.51 -6.25
CA GLY A 508 22.15 5.87 -5.99
C GLY A 508 22.73 5.07 -4.82
N TRP A 509 24.03 5.17 -4.59
CA TRP A 509 24.74 4.38 -3.60
C TRP A 509 24.19 4.50 -2.17
N PHE A 510 23.69 5.66 -1.75
CA PHE A 510 22.99 5.83 -0.47
C PHE A 510 21.70 5.01 -0.42
N GLY A 511 20.90 5.03 -1.51
CA GLY A 511 19.70 4.24 -1.59
C GLY A 511 19.97 2.73 -1.58
N ILE A 512 21.08 2.31 -2.18
CA ILE A 512 21.53 0.90 -2.15
C ILE A 512 21.93 0.51 -0.72
N GLY A 513 22.73 1.35 -0.04
CA GLY A 513 23.14 1.11 1.35
C GLY A 513 21.94 1.04 2.31
N PHE A 514 20.99 1.95 2.15
CA PHE A 514 19.78 1.95 2.98
C PHE A 514 18.87 0.74 2.69
N ALA A 515 18.73 0.34 1.43
CA ALA A 515 18.01 -0.87 1.06
C ALA A 515 18.64 -2.14 1.68
N ALA A 516 19.97 -2.25 1.61
CA ALA A 516 20.71 -3.34 2.23
C ALA A 516 20.57 -3.34 3.75
N PHE A 517 20.63 -2.17 4.39
CA PHE A 517 20.43 -2.03 5.82
C PHE A 517 19.05 -2.52 6.26
N ILE A 518 17.97 -2.10 5.56
CA ILE A 518 16.61 -2.56 5.87
C ILE A 518 16.51 -4.07 5.72
N TRP A 519 17.00 -4.63 4.62
CA TRP A 519 16.92 -6.07 4.41
C TRP A 519 17.69 -6.86 5.47
N ILE A 520 18.90 -6.44 5.83
CA ILE A 520 19.72 -7.05 6.88
C ILE A 520 19.01 -6.95 8.24
N LEU A 521 18.38 -5.81 8.55
CA LEU A 521 17.61 -5.62 9.79
C LEU A 521 16.45 -6.59 9.87
N LEU A 522 15.67 -6.76 8.78
CA LEU A 522 14.56 -7.72 8.73
C LEU A 522 15.04 -9.17 8.91
N VAL A 523 16.14 -9.54 8.25
CA VAL A 523 16.76 -10.87 8.43
C VAL A 523 17.23 -11.06 9.87
N PHE A 524 17.92 -10.06 10.44
CA PHE A 524 18.43 -10.12 11.80
C PHE A 524 17.30 -10.34 12.83
N LEU A 525 16.24 -9.55 12.77
CA LEU A 525 15.11 -9.67 13.69
C LEU A 525 14.48 -11.06 13.62
N ASN A 526 14.19 -11.55 12.42
CA ASN A 526 13.59 -12.87 12.25
C ASN A 526 14.51 -14.00 12.73
N VAL A 527 15.79 -13.99 12.33
CA VAL A 527 16.74 -15.04 12.73
C VAL A 527 16.97 -15.03 14.23
N ALA A 528 17.09 -13.84 14.84
CA ALA A 528 17.27 -13.72 16.29
C ALA A 528 16.06 -14.27 17.06
N SER A 529 14.81 -13.97 16.61
CA SER A 529 13.60 -14.53 17.21
C SER A 529 13.56 -16.06 17.13
N TRP A 530 13.88 -16.63 15.95
CA TRP A 530 13.90 -18.09 15.79
C TRP A 530 14.99 -18.77 16.63
N VAL A 531 16.14 -18.13 16.79
CA VAL A 531 17.22 -18.64 17.64
C VAL A 531 16.80 -18.64 19.11
N LEU A 532 16.18 -17.55 19.59
CA LEU A 532 15.70 -17.46 20.98
C LEU A 532 14.60 -18.48 21.28
N LEU A 533 13.65 -18.65 20.35
CA LEU A 533 12.61 -19.68 20.46
C LEU A 533 13.23 -21.09 20.50
N GLY A 534 14.20 -21.39 19.62
CA GLY A 534 14.87 -22.68 19.59
C GLY A 534 15.76 -22.98 20.80
N LEU A 535 16.20 -21.94 21.52
CA LEU A 535 16.95 -22.06 22.78
C LEU A 535 16.05 -22.20 24.02
N GLY A 536 14.73 -22.14 23.87
CA GLY A 536 13.76 -22.18 24.98
C GLY A 536 13.92 -20.98 25.92
N GLN A 537 14.36 -19.82 25.40
CA GLN A 537 14.46 -18.57 26.15
C GLN A 537 13.19 -17.70 25.99
N ILE A 538 12.26 -18.18 25.23
CA ILE A 538 10.93 -17.63 25.00
C ILE A 538 9.98 -18.81 25.19
N ASP A 539 8.92 -18.62 25.97
CA ASP A 539 7.91 -19.66 26.20
C ASP A 539 7.20 -20.02 24.87
N ASP A 540 6.73 -21.26 24.76
CA ASP A 540 6.12 -21.80 23.54
C ASP A 540 4.88 -20.98 23.14
N LEU A 541 4.79 -20.64 21.84
CA LEU A 541 3.71 -19.91 21.17
C LEU A 541 2.31 -20.48 21.41
#